data_55b7ede4ce3a246697f81eec2d625633
#
_entry.id   55b7ede4ce3a246697f81eec2d625633
#
_cell.length_a   1.000
_cell.length_b   1.000
_cell.length_c   1.000
_cell.angle_alpha   90.00
_cell.angle_beta   90.00
_cell.angle_gamma   90.00
#
_symmetry.space_group_name_H-M   'P 1'
#
loop_
_entity.id
_entity.type
_entity.pdbx_description
1 polymer ?
#
loop_
_entity_poly.entity_id
_entity_poly.type
_entity_poly.pdbx_seq_one_letter_code
_entity_poly.pdbx_strand_id
1 'polypeptide(L)'
;TYVCVSPKKFTLNKTIVLGVCTVGIPASIQNLLNVTGSTILNNFTSSFGADAVAAMGISQKVYMVPMQISMGLSQGIMPLLSYTYASGNIKRMKHTLKFSVKVALIFILAISAFFFFASGFVTSLFMDNEVIIGYGKYLLRGFSIGLPFLCLDFMAVGVFQSVGMGREALIFAI
;
A
#
# COMPACT_ATOMS: atom_id res chain seq x y z
N THR A 1 -29.33 -13.76 -7.85
CA THR A 1 -27.93 -13.40 -8.19
C THR A 1 -27.90 -11.93 -8.54
N TYR A 2 -27.23 -11.13 -7.69
CA TYR A 2 -27.17 -9.66 -7.83
C TYR A 2 -26.11 -9.21 -8.85
N VAL A 3 -25.27 -10.10 -9.34
CA VAL A 3 -24.23 -9.80 -10.32
C VAL A 3 -24.41 -10.69 -11.54
N CYS A 4 -24.61 -10.07 -12.71
CA CYS A 4 -24.76 -10.77 -14.00
C CYS A 4 -23.62 -10.37 -14.92
N VAL A 5 -22.77 -11.32 -15.29
CA VAL A 5 -21.57 -11.13 -16.16
C VAL A 5 -21.92 -11.38 -17.63
N SER A 6 -23.20 -11.31 -18.02
CA SER A 6 -23.60 -11.55 -19.40
C SER A 6 -23.30 -10.34 -20.29
N PRO A 7 -22.48 -10.50 -21.38
CA PRO A 7 -22.16 -9.40 -22.29
C PRO A 7 -23.40 -8.82 -22.99
N LYS A 8 -24.49 -9.58 -23.09
CA LYS A 8 -25.77 -9.12 -23.68
C LYS A 8 -26.53 -8.12 -22.82
N LYS A 9 -26.19 -7.98 -21.53
CA LYS A 9 -26.77 -7.02 -20.58
C LYS A 9 -25.86 -5.84 -20.26
N PHE A 10 -24.75 -5.71 -21.01
CA PHE A 10 -23.83 -4.60 -20.85
C PHE A 10 -24.45 -3.32 -21.39
N THR A 11 -24.74 -2.39 -20.50
CA THR A 11 -25.25 -1.05 -20.85
C THR A 11 -24.23 -0.02 -20.41
N LEU A 12 -23.69 0.75 -21.36
CA LEU A 12 -22.85 1.92 -21.09
C LEU A 12 -23.73 3.05 -20.53
N ASN A 13 -23.95 3.04 -19.22
CA ASN A 13 -24.61 4.14 -18.56
C ASN A 13 -23.56 5.20 -18.17
N LYS A 14 -23.72 6.43 -18.67
CA LYS A 14 -22.82 7.56 -18.44
C LYS A 14 -22.53 7.79 -16.94
N THR A 15 -23.54 7.63 -16.10
CA THR A 15 -23.41 7.81 -14.64
C THR A 15 -22.51 6.74 -14.02
N ILE A 16 -22.63 5.48 -14.47
CA ILE A 16 -21.80 4.37 -13.99
C ILE A 16 -20.35 4.55 -14.45
N VAL A 17 -20.16 4.86 -15.75
CA VAL A 17 -18.82 5.11 -16.31
C VAL A 17 -18.13 6.27 -15.59
N LEU A 18 -18.86 7.37 -15.37
CA LEU A 18 -18.31 8.52 -14.65
C LEU A 18 -17.89 8.15 -13.22
N GLY A 19 -18.72 7.38 -12.50
CA GLY A 19 -18.41 6.89 -11.15
C GLY A 19 -17.15 6.02 -11.12
N VAL A 20 -17.01 5.09 -12.05
CA VAL A 20 -15.81 4.24 -12.18
C VAL A 20 -14.57 5.08 -12.50
N CYS A 21 -14.67 6.03 -13.44
CA CYS A 21 -13.56 6.91 -13.81
C CYS A 21 -13.14 7.84 -12.67
N THR A 22 -14.08 8.32 -11.87
CA THR A 22 -13.79 9.21 -10.73
C THR A 22 -12.89 8.56 -9.67
N VAL A 23 -12.98 7.25 -9.51
CA VAL A 23 -12.12 6.50 -8.57
C VAL A 23 -10.95 5.84 -9.30
N GLY A 24 -11.18 5.31 -10.49
CA GLY A 24 -10.17 4.55 -11.25
C GLY A 24 -9.02 5.40 -11.78
N ILE A 25 -9.30 6.60 -12.31
CA ILE A 25 -8.26 7.50 -12.84
C ILE A 25 -7.30 7.94 -11.72
N PRO A 26 -7.76 8.45 -10.56
CA PRO A 26 -6.88 8.78 -9.45
C PRO A 26 -6.05 7.59 -8.96
N ALA A 27 -6.63 6.41 -8.85
CA ALA A 27 -5.91 5.21 -8.45
C ALA A 27 -4.82 4.79 -9.46
N SER A 28 -5.08 4.97 -10.76
CA SER A 28 -4.10 4.71 -11.83
C SER A 28 -2.93 5.71 -11.77
N ILE A 29 -3.21 6.99 -11.53
CA ILE A 29 -2.19 8.03 -11.38
C ILE A 29 -1.32 7.73 -10.16
N GLN A 30 -1.91 7.34 -9.03
CA GLN A 30 -1.18 6.93 -7.83
C GLN A 30 -0.22 5.77 -8.12
N ASN A 31 -0.67 4.74 -8.85
CA ASN A 31 0.19 3.63 -9.25
C ASN A 31 1.34 4.07 -10.16
N LEU A 32 1.09 4.95 -11.13
CA LEU A 32 2.13 5.51 -11.99
C LEU A 32 3.18 6.27 -11.19
N LEU A 33 2.77 7.08 -10.23
CA LEU A 33 3.68 7.84 -9.35
C LEU A 33 4.55 6.90 -8.50
N ASN A 34 3.96 5.83 -7.95
CA ASN A 34 4.70 4.82 -7.20
C ASN A 34 5.77 4.11 -8.06
N VAL A 35 5.41 3.72 -9.30
CA VAL A 35 6.36 3.09 -10.24
C VAL A 35 7.48 4.07 -10.62
N THR A 36 7.13 5.32 -10.90
CA THR A 36 8.10 6.37 -11.23
C THR A 36 9.04 6.63 -10.05
N GLY A 37 8.52 6.75 -8.83
CA GLY A 37 9.32 6.90 -7.62
C GLY A 37 10.31 5.75 -7.42
N SER A 38 9.85 4.50 -7.59
CA SER A 38 10.71 3.32 -7.50
C SER A 38 11.80 3.30 -8.59
N THR A 39 11.48 3.74 -9.81
CA THR A 39 12.45 3.84 -10.92
C THR A 39 13.51 4.88 -10.62
N ILE A 40 13.13 6.06 -10.14
CA ILE A 40 14.06 7.12 -9.75
C ILE A 40 14.98 6.62 -8.63
N LEU A 41 14.41 5.97 -7.61
CA LEU A 41 15.18 5.41 -6.50
C LEU A 41 16.19 4.38 -6.97
N ASN A 42 15.82 3.48 -7.89
CA ASN A 42 16.73 2.50 -8.49
C ASN A 42 17.85 3.17 -9.30
N ASN A 43 17.55 4.23 -10.05
CA ASN A 43 18.54 5.00 -10.78
C ASN A 43 19.56 5.66 -9.84
N PHE A 44 19.11 6.27 -8.74
CA PHE A 44 20.05 6.79 -7.73
C PHE A 44 20.88 5.70 -7.09
N THR A 45 20.29 4.53 -6.81
CA THR A 45 21.03 3.40 -6.24
C THR A 45 22.10 2.87 -7.21
N SER A 46 21.87 2.92 -8.51
CA SER A 46 22.83 2.45 -9.51
C SER A 46 24.16 3.21 -9.49
N SER A 47 24.18 4.46 -9.04
CA SER A 47 25.41 5.25 -8.89
C SER A 47 26.34 4.73 -7.79
N PHE A 48 25.84 3.90 -6.88
CA PHE A 48 26.62 3.26 -5.80
C PHE A 48 27.18 1.88 -6.19
N GLY A 49 26.95 1.43 -7.41
CA GLY A 49 27.48 0.18 -7.95
C GLY A 49 26.47 -0.98 -7.95
N ALA A 50 26.89 -2.09 -8.57
CA ALA A 50 26.04 -3.26 -8.79
C ALA A 50 25.58 -3.94 -7.48
N ASP A 51 26.44 -3.96 -6.46
CA ASP A 51 26.12 -4.56 -5.16
C ASP A 51 25.02 -3.78 -4.43
N ALA A 52 25.01 -2.45 -4.54
CA ALA A 52 23.96 -1.61 -3.97
C ALA A 52 22.61 -1.84 -4.67
N VAL A 53 22.62 -2.00 -6.00
CA VAL A 53 21.40 -2.31 -6.77
C VAL A 53 20.85 -3.69 -6.39
N ALA A 54 21.73 -4.69 -6.23
CA ALA A 54 21.32 -6.02 -5.78
C ALA A 54 20.70 -5.98 -4.38
N ALA A 55 21.33 -5.29 -3.43
CA ALA A 55 20.82 -5.09 -2.08
C ALA A 55 19.47 -4.37 -2.07
N MET A 56 19.31 -3.34 -2.93
CA MET A 56 18.04 -2.63 -3.09
C MET A 56 16.94 -3.54 -3.60
N GLY A 57 17.23 -4.35 -4.64
CA GLY A 57 16.26 -5.31 -5.20
C GLY A 57 15.79 -6.34 -4.17
N ILE A 58 16.70 -6.89 -3.35
CA ILE A 58 16.34 -7.80 -2.25
C ILE A 58 15.49 -7.08 -1.22
N SER A 59 15.92 -5.90 -0.77
CA SER A 59 15.20 -5.13 0.25
C SER A 59 13.80 -4.75 -0.20
N GLN A 60 13.60 -4.37 -1.47
CA GLN A 60 12.28 -4.08 -2.04
C GLN A 60 11.38 -5.33 -2.08
N LYS A 61 11.91 -6.50 -2.43
CA LYS A 61 11.13 -7.75 -2.44
C LYS A 61 10.67 -8.14 -1.03
N VAL A 62 11.55 -8.01 -0.04
CA VAL A 62 11.21 -8.27 1.36
C VAL A 62 10.17 -7.26 1.86
N TYR A 63 10.36 -5.99 1.55
CA TYR A 63 9.43 -4.91 1.92
C TYR A 63 8.05 -5.04 1.25
N MET A 64 7.97 -5.66 0.08
CA MET A 64 6.72 -5.88 -0.63
C MET A 64 5.73 -6.73 0.19
N VAL A 65 6.19 -7.66 1.02
CA VAL A 65 5.31 -8.52 1.83
C VAL A 65 4.50 -7.70 2.83
N PRO A 66 5.09 -6.93 3.76
CA PRO A 66 4.32 -6.10 4.70
C PRO A 66 3.53 -4.98 4.00
N MET A 67 4.00 -4.47 2.87
CA MET A 67 3.26 -3.52 2.04
C MET A 67 1.94 -4.13 1.54
N GLN A 68 1.97 -5.35 0.99
CA GLN A 68 0.78 -6.05 0.51
C GLN A 68 -0.19 -6.40 1.64
N ILE A 69 0.32 -6.72 2.83
CA ILE A 69 -0.52 -6.95 4.02
C ILE A 69 -1.24 -5.65 4.40
N SER A 70 -0.54 -4.51 4.42
CA SER A 70 -1.14 -3.20 4.73
C SER A 70 -2.23 -2.82 3.72
N MET A 71 -1.97 -3.04 2.42
CA MET A 71 -2.93 -2.82 1.35
C MET A 71 -4.15 -3.74 1.48
N GLY A 72 -3.93 -5.03 1.78
CA GLY A 72 -5.01 -6.00 1.99
C GLY A 72 -5.90 -5.65 3.19
N LEU A 73 -5.31 -5.19 4.30
CA LEU A 73 -6.06 -4.71 5.46
C LEU A 73 -6.92 -3.50 5.11
N SER A 74 -6.39 -2.53 4.37
CA SER A 74 -7.14 -1.36 3.90
C SER A 74 -8.30 -1.77 2.99
N GLN A 75 -8.05 -2.60 1.99
CA GLN A 75 -9.08 -3.07 1.06
C GLN A 75 -10.16 -3.92 1.76
N GLY A 76 -9.78 -4.72 2.76
CA GLY A 76 -10.71 -5.56 3.51
C GLY A 76 -11.76 -4.78 4.31
N ILE A 77 -11.43 -3.58 4.78
CA ILE A 77 -12.38 -2.74 5.53
C ILE A 77 -13.23 -1.82 4.64
N MET A 78 -12.83 -1.58 3.38
CA MET A 78 -13.53 -0.67 2.47
C MET A 78 -15.03 -1.00 2.30
N PRO A 79 -15.46 -2.26 2.07
CA PRO A 79 -16.87 -2.59 1.93
C PRO A 79 -17.69 -2.23 3.18
N LEU A 80 -17.12 -2.46 4.37
CA LEU A 80 -17.79 -2.14 5.63
C LEU A 80 -17.91 -0.62 5.86
N LEU A 81 -16.86 0.13 5.49
CA LEU A 81 -16.91 1.60 5.55
C LEU A 81 -17.92 2.17 4.56
N SER A 82 -17.94 1.68 3.32
CA SER A 82 -18.93 2.09 2.30
C SER A 82 -20.35 1.81 2.75
N TYR A 83 -20.61 0.63 3.31
CA TYR A 83 -21.94 0.26 3.82
C TYR A 83 -22.39 1.14 5.00
N THR A 84 -21.49 1.38 5.97
CA THR A 84 -21.83 2.21 7.14
C THR A 84 -22.00 3.69 6.79
N TYR A 85 -21.28 4.16 5.77
CA TYR A 85 -21.43 5.49 5.20
C TYR A 85 -22.79 5.64 4.49
N ALA A 86 -23.12 4.72 3.59
CA ALA A 86 -24.36 4.73 2.83
C ALA A 86 -25.61 4.59 3.73
N SER A 87 -25.51 3.86 4.85
CA SER A 87 -26.58 3.74 5.84
C SER A 87 -26.73 4.96 6.78
N GLY A 88 -25.87 6.00 6.61
CA GLY A 88 -25.90 7.20 7.46
C GLY A 88 -25.35 6.99 8.88
N ASN A 89 -24.84 5.79 9.20
CA ASN A 89 -24.34 5.48 10.55
C ASN A 89 -22.88 5.90 10.75
N ILE A 90 -22.64 7.20 10.74
CA ILE A 90 -21.30 7.80 10.87
C ILE A 90 -20.61 7.41 12.19
N LYS A 91 -21.38 7.21 13.27
CA LYS A 91 -20.83 6.78 14.56
C LYS A 91 -20.18 5.40 14.46
N ARG A 92 -20.88 4.45 13.82
CA ARG A 92 -20.37 3.09 13.58
C ARG A 92 -19.18 3.11 12.62
N MET A 93 -19.24 3.90 11.55
CA MET A 93 -18.13 4.08 10.60
C MET A 93 -16.86 4.55 11.31
N LYS A 94 -16.94 5.60 12.14
CA LYS A 94 -15.77 6.11 12.92
C LYS A 94 -15.23 5.07 13.89
N HIS A 95 -16.10 4.31 14.55
CA HIS A 95 -15.68 3.25 15.47
C HIS A 95 -14.95 2.13 14.74
N THR A 96 -15.50 1.65 13.63
CA THR A 96 -14.90 0.64 12.76
C THR A 96 -13.52 1.10 12.26
N LEU A 97 -13.44 2.34 11.76
CA LEU A 97 -12.18 2.90 11.28
C LEU A 97 -11.11 2.96 12.37
N LYS A 98 -11.45 3.53 13.55
CA LYS A 98 -10.51 3.60 14.67
C LYS A 98 -10.01 2.22 15.11
N PHE A 99 -10.90 1.25 15.19
CA PHE A 99 -10.54 -0.13 15.54
C PHE A 99 -9.61 -0.75 14.49
N SER A 100 -9.96 -0.62 13.20
CA SER A 100 -9.16 -1.18 12.12
C SER A 100 -7.77 -0.56 12.02
N VAL A 101 -7.67 0.78 12.14
CA VAL A 101 -6.38 1.48 12.16
C VAL A 101 -5.54 1.03 13.36
N LYS A 102 -6.13 0.89 14.55
CA LYS A 102 -5.40 0.42 15.73
C LYS A 102 -4.85 -0.99 15.54
N VAL A 103 -5.66 -1.90 15.04
CA VAL A 103 -5.25 -3.30 14.79
C VAL A 103 -4.16 -3.34 13.72
N ALA A 104 -4.35 -2.63 12.61
CA ALA A 104 -3.38 -2.56 11.52
C ALA A 104 -2.03 -1.98 11.99
N LEU A 105 -2.05 -0.89 12.78
CA LEU A 105 -0.84 -0.31 13.33
C LEU A 105 -0.10 -1.24 14.27
N ILE A 106 -0.80 -1.92 15.19
CA ILE A 106 -0.17 -2.89 16.11
C ILE A 106 0.53 -3.99 15.31
N PHE A 107 -0.15 -4.53 14.29
CA PHE A 107 0.38 -5.59 13.46
C PHE A 107 1.60 -5.14 12.64
N ILE A 108 1.50 -3.98 11.98
CA ILE A 108 2.59 -3.42 11.17
C ILE A 108 3.78 -2.98 12.04
N LEU A 109 3.55 -2.43 13.23
CA LEU A 109 4.62 -2.10 14.17
C LEU A 109 5.39 -3.35 14.60
N ALA A 110 4.69 -4.46 14.86
CA ALA A 110 5.34 -5.74 15.19
C ALA A 110 6.21 -6.24 14.03
N ILE A 111 5.70 -6.19 12.79
CA ILE A 111 6.47 -6.57 11.58
C ILE A 111 7.64 -5.61 11.35
N SER A 112 7.43 -4.31 11.50
CA SER A 112 8.46 -3.28 11.37
C SER A 112 9.59 -3.50 12.37
N ALA A 113 9.27 -3.74 13.64
CA ALA A 113 10.26 -4.07 14.66
C ALA A 113 11.03 -5.35 14.30
N PHE A 114 10.34 -6.40 13.87
CA PHE A 114 10.99 -7.62 13.41
C PHE A 114 12.00 -7.37 12.30
N PHE A 115 11.61 -6.69 11.22
CA PHE A 115 12.53 -6.39 10.12
C PHE A 115 13.65 -5.42 10.51
N PHE A 116 13.40 -4.50 11.41
CA PHE A 116 14.43 -3.59 11.91
C PHE A 116 15.55 -4.33 12.65
N PHE A 117 15.18 -5.23 13.58
CA PHE A 117 16.16 -5.99 14.35
C PHE A 117 16.75 -7.16 13.56
N ALA A 118 15.96 -7.86 12.77
CA ALA A 118 16.39 -9.01 11.99
C ALA A 118 16.91 -8.65 10.59
N SER A 119 17.11 -7.36 10.26
CA SER A 119 17.48 -6.89 8.92
C SER A 119 18.69 -7.60 8.32
N GLY A 120 19.74 -7.81 9.10
CA GLY A 120 20.95 -8.52 8.64
C GLY A 120 20.69 -10.00 8.35
N PHE A 121 19.98 -10.68 9.26
CA PHE A 121 19.58 -12.08 9.07
C PHE A 121 18.67 -12.27 7.85
N VAL A 122 17.68 -11.41 7.69
CA VAL A 122 16.77 -11.48 6.54
C VAL A 122 17.53 -11.28 5.23
N THR A 123 18.48 -10.33 5.16
CA THR A 123 19.28 -10.11 3.95
C THR A 123 20.21 -11.29 3.67
N SER A 124 20.82 -11.89 4.70
CA SER A 124 21.72 -13.05 4.53
C SER A 124 21.01 -14.32 4.04
N LEU A 125 19.69 -14.42 4.18
CA LEU A 125 18.90 -15.53 3.60
C LEU A 125 18.85 -15.49 2.06
N PHE A 126 19.11 -14.33 1.45
CA PHE A 126 19.00 -14.14 0.00
C PHE A 126 20.36 -14.06 -0.68
N MET A 127 21.43 -13.70 0.04
CA MET A 127 22.79 -13.56 -0.51
C MET A 127 23.85 -13.77 0.57
N ASP A 128 24.96 -14.44 0.19
CA ASP A 128 26.11 -14.71 1.07
C ASP A 128 27.24 -13.66 0.95
N ASN A 129 27.01 -12.55 0.23
CA ASN A 129 27.99 -11.49 0.04
C ASN A 129 27.90 -10.45 1.16
N GLU A 130 28.95 -10.29 1.96
CA GLU A 130 29.00 -9.38 3.11
C GLU A 130 28.73 -7.91 2.74
N VAL A 131 29.16 -7.46 1.56
CA VAL A 131 28.96 -6.09 1.07
C VAL A 131 27.47 -5.85 0.82
N ILE A 132 26.80 -6.80 0.15
CA ILE A 132 25.37 -6.74 -0.16
C ILE A 132 24.55 -6.82 1.13
N ILE A 133 24.95 -7.67 2.08
CA ILE A 133 24.30 -7.76 3.41
C ILE A 133 24.42 -6.44 4.16
N GLY A 134 25.58 -5.78 4.08
CA GLY A 134 25.80 -4.46 4.67
C GLY A 134 24.81 -3.40 4.16
N TYR A 135 24.74 -3.23 2.83
CA TYR A 135 23.79 -2.31 2.20
C TYR A 135 22.32 -2.70 2.49
N GLY A 136 21.98 -3.97 2.34
CA GLY A 136 20.63 -4.49 2.58
C GLY A 136 20.13 -4.25 4.00
N LYS A 137 21.03 -4.39 5.00
CA LYS A 137 20.72 -4.10 6.41
C LYS A 137 20.28 -2.64 6.62
N TYR A 138 21.01 -1.68 6.03
CA TYR A 138 20.65 -0.27 6.15
C TYR A 138 19.38 0.08 5.39
N LEU A 139 19.24 -0.44 4.17
CA LEU A 139 18.04 -0.22 3.34
C LEU A 139 16.78 -0.81 4.00
N LEU A 140 16.85 -2.04 4.50
CA LEU A 140 15.72 -2.69 5.13
C LEU A 140 15.31 -2.01 6.44
N ARG A 141 16.28 -1.49 7.21
CA ARG A 141 15.98 -0.66 8.39
C ARG A 141 15.27 0.64 8.02
N GLY A 142 15.73 1.32 6.96
CA GLY A 142 15.09 2.52 6.45
C GLY A 142 13.65 2.26 6.02
N PHE A 143 13.40 1.20 5.25
CA PHE A 143 12.07 0.78 4.87
C PHE A 143 11.18 0.41 6.06
N SER A 144 11.74 -0.26 7.07
CA SER A 144 11.00 -0.66 8.28
C SER A 144 10.45 0.54 9.04
N ILE A 145 11.20 1.64 9.13
CA ILE A 145 10.73 2.88 9.76
C ILE A 145 9.56 3.50 8.97
N GLY A 146 9.58 3.38 7.64
CA GLY A 146 8.53 3.88 6.76
C GLY A 146 7.22 3.08 6.80
N LEU A 147 7.26 1.78 7.18
CA LEU A 147 6.09 0.89 7.16
C LEU A 147 4.86 1.39 7.91
N PRO A 148 4.95 1.90 9.16
CA PRO A 148 3.79 2.41 9.88
C PRO A 148 3.12 3.60 9.19
N PHE A 149 3.92 4.49 8.60
CA PHE A 149 3.41 5.65 7.85
C PHE A 149 2.72 5.22 6.57
N LEU A 150 3.31 4.28 5.84
CA LEU A 150 2.71 3.69 4.64
C LEU A 150 1.37 2.98 4.97
N CYS A 151 1.28 2.30 6.10
CA CYS A 151 0.03 1.67 6.54
C CYS A 151 -1.06 2.73 6.80
N LEU A 152 -0.71 3.84 7.44
CA LEU A 152 -1.64 4.96 7.66
C LEU A 152 -2.09 5.59 6.35
N ASP A 153 -1.19 5.75 5.39
CA ASP A 153 -1.49 6.26 4.06
C ASP A 153 -2.50 5.35 3.34
N PHE A 154 -2.25 4.04 3.26
CA PHE A 154 -3.21 3.11 2.66
C PHE A 154 -4.57 3.11 3.36
N MET A 155 -4.60 3.24 4.69
CA MET A 155 -5.85 3.35 5.43
C MET A 155 -6.60 4.64 5.10
N ALA A 156 -5.91 5.79 5.03
CA ALA A 156 -6.50 7.07 4.67
C ALA A 156 -7.05 7.05 3.24
N VAL A 157 -6.25 6.60 2.28
CA VAL A 157 -6.66 6.44 0.88
C VAL A 157 -7.87 5.52 0.76
N GLY A 158 -7.87 4.38 1.47
CA GLY A 158 -8.99 3.43 1.51
C GLY A 158 -10.29 4.04 2.03
N VAL A 159 -10.20 4.91 3.04
CA VAL A 159 -11.38 5.66 3.56
C VAL A 159 -11.96 6.58 2.49
N PHE A 160 -11.14 7.41 1.85
CA PHE A 160 -11.60 8.33 0.81
C PHE A 160 -12.17 7.57 -0.40
N GLN A 161 -11.55 6.49 -0.81
CA GLN A 161 -12.05 5.63 -1.89
C GLN A 161 -13.38 4.97 -1.51
N SER A 162 -13.56 4.53 -0.24
CA SER A 162 -14.77 3.87 0.23
C SER A 162 -16.01 4.77 0.24
N VAL A 163 -15.82 6.08 0.36
CA VAL A 163 -16.92 7.09 0.31
C VAL A 163 -17.04 7.75 -1.08
N GLY A 164 -16.29 7.28 -2.09
CA GLY A 164 -16.35 7.80 -3.46
C GLY A 164 -15.60 9.10 -3.69
N MET A 165 -14.76 9.53 -2.74
CA MET A 165 -13.93 10.74 -2.82
C MET A 165 -12.56 10.42 -3.44
N GLY A 166 -12.56 10.05 -4.74
CA GLY A 166 -11.32 9.62 -5.42
C GLY A 166 -10.28 10.74 -5.61
N ARG A 167 -10.72 12.00 -5.73
CA ARG A 167 -9.82 13.15 -5.87
C ARG A 167 -9.07 13.43 -4.58
N GLU A 168 -9.77 13.42 -3.45
CA GLU A 168 -9.21 13.60 -2.12
C GLU A 168 -8.26 12.45 -1.77
N ALA A 169 -8.60 11.23 -2.17
CA ALA A 169 -7.71 10.06 -2.05
C ALA A 169 -6.39 10.29 -2.79
N LEU A 170 -6.43 10.84 -4.01
CA LEU A 170 -5.22 11.14 -4.79
C LEU A 170 -4.36 12.23 -4.13
N ILE A 171 -4.98 13.32 -3.65
CA ILE A 171 -4.26 14.42 -2.99
C ILE A 171 -3.56 13.93 -1.71
N PHE A 172 -4.17 12.97 -1.01
CA PHE A 172 -3.59 12.41 0.21
C PHE A 172 -2.44 11.43 -0.06
N ALA A 173 -2.44 10.77 -1.23
CA ALA A 173 -1.46 9.78 -1.64
C ALA A 173 -0.21 10.36 -2.36
N ILE A 174 -0.14 11.68 -2.57
CA ILE A 174 0.97 12.43 -3.16
C ILE A 174 1.73 13.19 -2.07
#